data_35a69bb6b7b0fe1c2c76fb27d998e45e
#
_entry.id   35a69bb6b7b0fe1c2c76fb27d998e45e
#
_cell.length_a   1.000
_cell.length_b   1.000
_cell.length_c   1.000
_cell.angle_alpha   90.00
_cell.angle_beta   90.00
_cell.angle_gamma   90.00
#
_symmetry.space_group_name_H-M   'P 1'
#
loop_
_entity.id
_entity.type
_entity.pdbx_description
1 polymer ?
#
loop_
_entity_poly.entity_id
_entity_poly.type
_entity_poly.pdbx_seq_one_letter_code
_entity_poly.pdbx_strand_id
1 'polypeptide(L)'
;MKTITLNNHNYELIENYKNAYDDQEVQNRFTDYFEPYDYVVGDIAYSSLRLKGFYDTKNKKAKKINDYKNLEEYLKTNCAVDCKYFVLKKID
;
A
#
# COMPACT_ATOMS: atom_id res chain seq x y z
N MET A 1 16.16 2.95 1.51
CA MET A 1 14.76 2.47 1.65
C MET A 1 14.75 1.26 2.56
N LYS A 2 13.68 1.09 3.30
CA LYS A 2 13.57 -0.02 4.25
C LYS A 2 12.91 -1.22 3.58
N THR A 3 13.52 -2.40 3.76
CA THR A 3 12.96 -3.66 3.27
C THR A 3 12.16 -4.32 4.39
N ILE A 4 10.97 -4.78 4.07
CA ILE A 4 10.03 -5.38 5.02
C ILE A 4 9.58 -6.73 4.48
N THR A 5 9.56 -7.74 5.34
CA THR A 5 9.08 -9.08 4.95
C THR A 5 7.68 -9.30 5.49
N LEU A 6 6.75 -9.60 4.58
CA LEU A 6 5.35 -9.88 4.92
C LEU A 6 4.93 -11.16 4.20
N ASN A 7 4.45 -12.15 4.94
CA ASN A 7 4.02 -13.44 4.38
C ASN A 7 5.06 -14.08 3.46
N ASN A 8 6.33 -14.06 3.86
CA ASN A 8 7.45 -14.63 3.12
C ASN A 8 7.76 -13.92 1.80
N HIS A 9 7.20 -12.72 1.59
CA HIS A 9 7.52 -11.87 0.45
C HIS A 9 8.23 -10.62 0.93
N ASN A 10 9.14 -10.10 0.12
CA ASN A 10 9.89 -8.90 0.48
C ASN A 10 9.28 -7.68 -0.19
N TYR A 11 9.17 -6.61 0.57
CA TYR A 11 8.63 -5.33 0.12
C TYR A 11 9.61 -4.22 0.44
N GLU A 12 9.58 -3.18 -0.38
CA GLU A 12 10.34 -1.96 -0.12
C GLU A 12 9.37 -0.84 0.25
N LEU A 13 9.64 -0.17 1.37
CA LEU A 13 8.85 0.98 1.79
C LEU A 13 9.33 2.19 0.98
N ILE A 14 8.64 2.50 -0.12
CA ILE A 14 9.05 3.56 -1.05
C ILE A 14 8.48 4.93 -0.70
N GLU A 15 7.38 4.99 0.05
CA GLU A 15 6.85 6.24 0.57
C GLU A 15 6.32 6.01 1.97
N ASN A 16 6.54 6.99 2.85
CA ASN A 16 6.07 6.92 4.23
C ASN A 16 5.68 8.33 4.69
N TYR A 17 4.55 8.81 4.17
CA TYR A 17 4.10 10.17 4.40
C TYR A 17 3.62 10.35 5.83
N LYS A 18 4.20 11.32 6.52
CA LYS A 18 3.91 11.63 7.92
C LYS A 18 4.17 10.45 8.86
N ASN A 19 5.11 9.59 8.47
CA ASN A 19 5.52 8.46 9.29
C ASN A 19 4.34 7.53 9.60
N ALA A 20 3.54 7.25 8.58
CA ALA A 20 2.32 6.44 8.72
C ALA A 20 2.60 4.96 8.94
N TYR A 21 3.75 4.46 8.52
CA TYR A 21 4.04 3.03 8.60
C TYR A 21 4.25 2.60 10.04
N ASP A 22 3.50 1.60 10.46
CA ASP A 22 3.64 0.95 11.77
C ASP A 22 3.75 -0.54 11.51
N ASP A 23 4.92 -1.11 11.81
CA ASP A 23 5.23 -2.49 11.47
C ASP A 23 4.26 -3.48 12.10
N GLN A 24 3.93 -3.30 13.36
CA GLN A 24 3.03 -4.22 14.05
C GLN A 24 1.62 -4.19 13.48
N GLU A 25 1.09 -3.00 13.20
CA GLU A 25 -0.23 -2.85 12.60
C GLU A 25 -0.28 -3.49 11.21
N VAL A 26 0.76 -3.29 10.41
CA VAL A 26 0.83 -3.86 9.08
C VAL A 26 0.91 -5.38 9.16
N GLN A 27 1.75 -5.93 10.04
CA GLN A 27 1.85 -7.38 10.23
C GLN A 27 0.49 -7.98 10.64
N ASN A 28 -0.25 -7.28 11.50
CA ASN A 28 -1.54 -7.78 11.97
C ASN A 28 -2.62 -7.77 10.89
N ARG A 29 -2.52 -6.84 9.92
CA ARG A 29 -3.57 -6.65 8.91
C ARG A 29 -3.22 -7.24 7.55
N PHE A 30 -1.96 -7.55 7.31
CA PHE A 30 -1.53 -8.10 6.04
C PHE A 30 -1.93 -9.56 5.94
N THR A 31 -2.58 -9.93 4.83
CA THR A 31 -2.98 -11.31 4.57
C THR A 31 -2.52 -11.71 3.17
N ASP A 32 -2.67 -12.98 2.82
CA ASP A 32 -2.31 -13.47 1.50
C ASP A 32 -3.18 -12.89 0.38
N TYR A 33 -4.28 -12.22 0.73
CA TYR A 33 -5.08 -11.47 -0.23
C TYR A 33 -4.23 -10.47 -1.01
N PHE A 34 -3.21 -9.89 -0.35
CA PHE A 34 -2.38 -8.83 -0.96
C PHE A 34 -1.20 -9.37 -1.77
N GLU A 35 -0.93 -10.67 -1.70
CA GLU A 35 0.26 -11.24 -2.35
C GLU A 35 0.29 -11.06 -3.88
N PRO A 36 -0.83 -11.14 -4.61
CA PRO A 36 -0.81 -10.96 -6.06
C PRO A 36 -0.50 -9.54 -6.52
N TYR A 37 -0.65 -8.56 -5.64
CA TYR A 37 -0.50 -7.16 -6.02
C TYR A 37 0.97 -6.73 -6.04
N ASP A 38 1.29 -5.83 -6.96
CA ASP A 38 2.65 -5.31 -7.08
C ASP A 38 2.97 -4.26 -6.03
N TYR A 39 1.95 -3.56 -5.55
CA TYR A 39 2.07 -2.53 -4.52
C TYR A 39 0.98 -2.73 -3.47
N VAL A 40 1.31 -2.38 -2.23
CA VAL A 40 0.31 -2.32 -1.16
C VAL A 40 0.39 -0.92 -0.55
N VAL A 41 -0.73 -0.22 -0.55
CA VAL A 41 -0.82 1.12 0.00
C VAL A 41 -1.60 1.06 1.31
N GLY A 42 -1.03 1.66 2.35
CA GLY A 42 -1.73 1.79 3.63
C GLY A 42 -2.05 3.24 3.89
N ASP A 43 -3.26 3.53 4.33
CA ASP A 43 -3.64 4.86 4.77
C ASP A 43 -4.27 4.80 6.15
N ILE A 44 -4.19 5.91 6.87
CA ILE A 44 -4.77 6.02 8.21
C ILE A 44 -5.99 6.93 8.10
N ALA A 45 -7.17 6.35 8.29
CA ALA A 45 -8.42 7.10 8.25
C ALA A 45 -9.19 6.80 9.53
N TYR A 46 -9.64 7.84 10.21
CA TYR A 46 -10.37 7.71 11.48
C TYR A 46 -9.62 6.86 12.49
N SER A 47 -8.30 7.08 12.59
CA SER A 47 -7.40 6.34 13.49
C SER A 47 -7.32 4.84 13.19
N SER A 48 -7.69 4.42 11.98
CA SER A 48 -7.69 3.03 11.57
C SER A 48 -6.85 2.85 10.32
N LEU A 49 -5.98 1.83 10.32
CA LEU A 49 -5.19 1.49 9.15
C LEU A 49 -6.05 0.75 8.14
N ARG A 50 -5.96 1.16 6.88
CA ARG A 50 -6.59 0.45 5.75
C ARG A 50 -5.50 0.10 4.74
N LEU A 51 -5.56 -1.11 4.21
CA LEU A 51 -4.62 -1.57 3.19
C LEU A 51 -5.36 -1.77 1.87
N LYS A 52 -4.70 -1.41 0.77
CA LYS A 52 -5.24 -1.63 -0.57
C LYS A 52 -4.14 -2.07 -1.51
N GLY A 53 -4.41 -3.10 -2.30
CA GLY A 53 -3.47 -3.59 -3.31
C GLY A 53 -3.61 -2.82 -4.62
N PHE A 54 -2.48 -2.58 -5.27
CA PHE A 54 -2.42 -1.97 -6.59
C PHE A 54 -1.52 -2.79 -7.50
N TYR A 55 -1.86 -2.84 -8.78
CA TYR A 55 -1.02 -3.46 -9.79
C TYR A 55 -0.18 -2.41 -10.50
N ASP A 56 1.02 -2.81 -10.92
CA ASP A 56 1.83 -1.98 -11.80
C ASP A 56 1.02 -1.73 -13.08
N THR A 57 1.15 -0.54 -13.63
CA THR A 57 0.43 -0.15 -14.85
C THR A 57 0.62 -1.15 -15.99
N LYS A 58 1.77 -1.79 -16.07
CA LYS A 58 2.08 -2.77 -17.09
C LYS A 58 1.51 -4.16 -16.82
N ASN A 59 0.97 -4.39 -15.63
CA ASN A 59 0.39 -5.68 -15.28
C ASN A 59 -0.95 -5.85 -16.00
N LYS A 60 -1.14 -7.02 -16.62
CA LYS A 60 -2.39 -7.32 -17.35
C LYS A 60 -3.63 -7.27 -16.48
N LYS A 61 -3.46 -7.44 -15.17
CA LYS A 61 -4.56 -7.41 -14.20
C LYS A 61 -4.93 -6.00 -13.77
N ALA A 62 -4.13 -4.99 -14.16
CA ALA A 62 -4.39 -3.61 -13.77
C ALA A 62 -5.68 -3.09 -14.39
N LYS A 63 -6.53 -2.50 -13.55
CA LYS A 63 -7.77 -1.85 -13.95
C LYS A 63 -7.79 -0.46 -13.33
N LYS A 64 -8.72 0.38 -13.77
CA LYS A 64 -8.78 1.77 -13.27
C LYS A 64 -8.72 1.87 -11.75
N ILE A 65 -9.42 1.00 -11.04
CA ILE A 65 -9.51 1.08 -9.58
C ILE A 65 -8.28 0.56 -8.84
N ASN A 66 -7.41 -0.19 -9.52
CA ASN A 66 -6.24 -0.78 -8.87
C ASN A 66 -4.95 -0.59 -9.66
N ASP A 67 -4.94 0.32 -10.62
CA ASP A 67 -3.74 0.69 -11.37
C ASP A 67 -2.94 1.70 -10.55
N TYR A 68 -1.68 1.41 -10.29
CA TYR A 68 -0.83 2.26 -9.45
C TYR A 68 -0.74 3.71 -9.97
N LYS A 69 -0.85 3.93 -11.28
CA LYS A 69 -0.83 5.30 -11.82
C LYS A 69 -1.96 6.18 -11.29
N ASN A 70 -3.01 5.57 -10.76
CA ASN A 70 -4.17 6.29 -10.23
C ASN A 70 -4.11 6.46 -8.70
N LEU A 71 -2.95 6.18 -8.08
CA LEU A 71 -2.80 6.28 -6.64
C LEU A 71 -3.15 7.65 -6.08
N GLU A 72 -2.68 8.72 -6.74
CA GLU A 72 -2.96 10.07 -6.26
C GLU A 72 -4.46 10.34 -6.19
N GLU A 73 -5.19 9.93 -7.22
CA GLU A 73 -6.64 10.11 -7.25
C GLU A 73 -7.31 9.30 -6.14
N TYR A 74 -6.84 8.06 -5.93
CA TYR A 74 -7.36 7.24 -4.85
C TYR A 74 -7.17 7.93 -3.49
N LEU A 75 -5.98 8.48 -3.24
CA LEU A 75 -5.71 9.17 -1.98
C LEU A 75 -6.57 10.42 -1.82
N LYS A 76 -6.83 11.14 -2.89
CA LYS A 76 -7.68 12.34 -2.83
C LYS A 76 -9.12 12.03 -2.53
N THR A 77 -9.63 10.90 -3.02
CA THR A 77 -11.05 10.56 -2.88
C THR A 77 -11.34 9.71 -1.66
N ASN A 78 -10.38 8.92 -1.18
CA ASN A 78 -10.61 7.93 -0.11
C ASN A 78 -9.88 8.26 1.18
N CYS A 79 -9.01 9.24 1.17
CA CYS A 79 -8.25 9.67 2.32
C CYS A 79 -8.53 11.15 2.53
N ALA A 80 -8.62 11.60 3.78
CA ALA A 80 -8.82 13.02 4.07
C ALA A 80 -7.63 13.82 3.53
N VAL A 81 -7.84 15.13 3.32
CA VAL A 81 -6.75 16.02 2.96
C VAL A 81 -5.62 15.86 3.97
N ASP A 82 -4.40 15.66 3.47
CA ASP A 82 -3.21 15.53 4.30
C ASP A 82 -3.20 14.28 5.19
N CYS A 83 -3.93 13.26 4.79
CA CYS A 83 -3.98 12.01 5.54
C CYS A 83 -2.65 11.27 5.44
N LYS A 84 -2.30 10.55 6.49
CA LYS A 84 -1.06 9.75 6.53
C LYS A 84 -1.19 8.53 5.65
N TYR A 85 -0.13 8.24 4.89
CA TYR A 85 -0.12 7.02 4.08
C TYR A 85 1.30 6.51 3.85
N PHE A 86 1.41 5.26 3.44
CA PHE A 86 2.68 4.67 3.02
C PHE A 86 2.45 3.77 1.81
N VAL A 87 3.54 3.50 1.09
CA VAL A 87 3.50 2.63 -0.09
C VAL A 87 4.56 1.56 0.03
N LEU A 88 4.16 0.31 -0.12
CA LEU A 88 5.05 -0.84 -0.17
C LEU A 88 5.09 -1.38 -1.59
N LYS A 89 6.30 -1.57 -2.12
CA LYS A 89 6.49 -2.17 -3.45
C LYS A 89 7.03 -3.58 -3.28
N LYS A 90 6.36 -4.57 -3.85
CA LYS A 90 6.84 -5.95 -3.82
C LYS A 90 8.10 -6.08 -4.66
N ILE A 91 9.16 -6.66 -4.11
CA ILE A 91 10.46 -6.75 -4.76
C ILE A 91 10.94 -8.18 -4.99
N ASP A 92 10.18 -9.19 -4.58
CA ASP A 92 10.56 -10.58 -4.87
C ASP A 92 9.55 -11.31 -5.75
#